data_09cc35b3599074e32810c99091505788
#
_entry.id   09cc35b3599074e32810c99091505788
#
_cell.length_a   1.000
_cell.length_b   1.000
_cell.length_c   1.000
_cell.angle_alpha   90.00
_cell.angle_beta   90.00
_cell.angle_gamma   90.00
#
_symmetry.space_group_name_H-M   'P 1'
#
loop_
_entity.id
_entity.type
_entity.pdbx_description
1 polymer ?
#
loop_
_entity_poly.entity_id
_entity_poly.type
_entity_poly.pdbx_seq_one_letter_code
_entity_poly.pdbx_strand_id
1 'polypeptide(L)'
;MGIKWEDRISNSDVLNRAKLSSIHGLLSQRRLRWLGHVYRMDDGRLPKDILYGELATGTRSVGRPKLRYKDVCKRDMKSTDIKHDSWEALAADRTGWKTAVEDGICTSEEKRHEAWNTKREARKQRATSSSSSTPSQHVCSRCSRDCHSGIGLFSHFKKCSKS
;
A
#
# COMPACT_ATOMS: atom_id res chain seq x y z
N MET A 1 3.41 19.99 -16.74
CA MET A 1 2.90 20.44 -15.42
C MET A 1 4.08 21.09 -14.69
N GLY A 2 4.15 22.38 -14.55
CA GLY A 2 5.28 23.10 -13.93
C GLY A 2 5.36 22.96 -12.40
N ILE A 3 5.26 21.72 -11.89
CA ILE A 3 5.26 21.44 -10.45
C ILE A 3 6.70 21.41 -9.95
N LYS A 4 7.01 22.26 -8.97
CA LYS A 4 8.31 22.30 -8.29
C LYS A 4 8.20 21.65 -6.92
N TRP A 5 9.32 21.18 -6.36
CA TRP A 5 9.36 20.58 -5.01
C TRP A 5 8.92 21.58 -3.92
N GLU A 6 9.14 22.88 -4.16
CA GLU A 6 8.74 23.98 -3.29
C GLU A 6 7.23 24.09 -3.09
N ASP A 7 6.45 23.63 -4.07
CA ASP A 7 4.98 23.64 -4.02
C ASP A 7 4.41 22.66 -2.99
N ARG A 8 5.24 21.77 -2.45
CA ARG A 8 4.89 20.74 -1.45
C ARG A 8 3.63 19.95 -1.79
N ILE A 9 3.40 19.73 -3.09
CA ILE A 9 2.26 18.95 -3.59
C ILE A 9 2.51 17.47 -3.30
N SER A 10 1.48 16.75 -2.82
CA SER A 10 1.62 15.31 -2.56
C SER A 10 1.75 14.51 -3.87
N ASN A 11 2.44 13.37 -3.82
CA ASN A 11 2.56 12.47 -4.98
C ASN A 11 1.18 12.02 -5.51
N SER A 12 0.20 11.82 -4.63
CA SER A 12 -1.17 11.48 -5.01
C SER A 12 -1.83 12.61 -5.80
N ASP A 13 -1.63 13.86 -5.40
CA ASP A 13 -2.18 15.01 -6.13
C ASP A 13 -1.50 15.19 -7.51
N VAL A 14 -0.20 14.90 -7.58
CA VAL A 14 0.53 14.88 -8.87
C VAL A 14 -0.03 13.82 -9.80
N LEU A 15 -0.25 12.59 -9.33
CA LEU A 15 -0.85 11.51 -10.12
C LEU A 15 -2.26 11.86 -10.58
N ASN A 16 -3.09 12.41 -9.69
CA ASN A 16 -4.45 12.86 -10.02
C ASN A 16 -4.46 13.95 -11.10
N ARG A 17 -3.57 14.94 -11.00
CA ARG A 17 -3.41 15.99 -12.02
C ARG A 17 -2.93 15.44 -13.36
N ALA A 18 -2.06 14.42 -13.31
CA ALA A 18 -1.56 13.73 -14.50
C ALA A 18 -2.56 12.73 -15.08
N LYS A 19 -3.67 12.43 -14.40
CA LYS A 19 -4.63 11.35 -14.73
C LYS A 19 -3.93 10.01 -14.90
N LEU A 20 -2.95 9.72 -14.04
CA LEU A 20 -2.20 8.47 -14.05
C LEU A 20 -2.59 7.62 -12.84
N SER A 21 -2.76 6.33 -13.10
CA SER A 21 -2.91 5.33 -12.04
C SER A 21 -1.62 5.19 -11.24
N SER A 22 -1.74 4.81 -9.97
CA SER A 22 -0.58 4.52 -9.14
C SER A 22 0.21 3.32 -9.69
N ILE A 23 1.49 3.21 -9.33
CA ILE A 23 2.32 2.05 -9.71
C ILE A 23 1.70 0.73 -9.21
N HIS A 24 1.00 0.75 -8.07
CA HIS A 24 0.30 -0.42 -7.54
C HIS A 24 -0.86 -0.82 -8.44
N GLY A 25 -1.69 0.14 -8.88
CA GLY A 25 -2.77 -0.10 -9.83
C GLY A 25 -2.25 -0.66 -11.14
N LEU A 26 -1.22 -0.04 -11.71
CA LEU A 26 -0.59 -0.51 -12.95
C LEU A 26 -0.06 -1.94 -12.84
N LEU A 27 0.63 -2.28 -11.74
CA LEU A 27 1.14 -3.62 -11.52
C LEU A 27 0.02 -4.65 -11.36
N SER A 28 -1.02 -4.33 -10.59
CA SER A 28 -2.19 -5.22 -10.42
C SER A 28 -2.92 -5.42 -11.74
N GLN A 29 -3.14 -4.36 -12.52
CA GLN A 29 -3.73 -4.43 -13.85
C GLN A 29 -2.94 -5.36 -14.78
N ARG A 30 -1.62 -5.19 -14.83
CA ARG A 30 -0.74 -6.02 -15.67
C ARG A 30 -0.80 -7.50 -15.28
N ARG A 31 -0.77 -7.79 -13.97
CA ARG A 31 -0.87 -9.16 -13.46
C ARG A 31 -2.21 -9.81 -13.79
N LEU A 32 -3.31 -9.12 -13.56
CA LEU A 32 -4.65 -9.65 -13.84
C LEU A 32 -4.88 -9.81 -15.35
N ARG A 33 -4.41 -8.87 -16.18
CA ARG A 33 -4.48 -9.03 -17.64
C ARG A 33 -3.69 -10.25 -18.12
N TRP A 34 -2.50 -10.44 -17.55
CA TRP A 34 -1.69 -11.62 -17.84
C TRP A 34 -2.36 -12.92 -17.35
N LEU A 35 -2.97 -12.90 -16.18
CA LEU A 35 -3.73 -14.05 -15.65
C LEU A 35 -4.83 -14.49 -16.62
N GLY A 36 -5.64 -13.57 -17.12
CA GLY A 36 -6.66 -13.87 -18.12
C GLY A 36 -6.07 -14.35 -19.47
N HIS A 37 -4.89 -13.87 -19.84
CA HIS A 37 -4.19 -14.38 -21.02
C HIS A 37 -3.75 -15.82 -20.84
N VAL A 38 -3.14 -16.15 -19.70
CA VAL A 38 -2.69 -17.52 -19.38
C VAL A 38 -3.87 -18.48 -19.30
N TYR A 39 -5.00 -18.05 -18.72
CA TYR A 39 -6.23 -18.86 -18.67
C TYR A 39 -6.70 -19.28 -20.07
N ARG A 40 -6.70 -18.37 -21.03
CA ARG A 40 -7.13 -18.62 -22.43
C ARG A 40 -6.09 -19.32 -23.29
N MET A 41 -4.91 -19.64 -22.77
CA MET A 41 -3.94 -20.46 -23.48
C MET A 41 -4.43 -21.89 -23.62
N ASP A 42 -3.98 -22.57 -24.67
CA ASP A 42 -4.20 -24.00 -24.84
C ASP A 42 -3.61 -24.80 -23.67
N ASP A 43 -4.21 -25.95 -23.39
CA ASP A 43 -3.70 -26.88 -22.39
C ASP A 43 -2.33 -27.44 -22.80
N GLY A 44 -1.48 -27.76 -21.83
CA GLY A 44 -0.10 -28.20 -22.07
C GLY A 44 0.89 -27.05 -22.35
N ARG A 45 0.45 -25.79 -22.33
CA ARG A 45 1.35 -24.65 -22.34
C ARG A 45 1.97 -24.42 -20.95
N LEU A 46 3.28 -24.38 -20.90
CA LEU A 46 4.06 -24.24 -19.64
C LEU A 46 3.54 -23.15 -18.70
N PRO A 47 3.16 -21.92 -19.14
CA PRO A 47 2.60 -20.91 -18.21
C PRO A 47 1.29 -21.35 -17.56
N LYS A 48 0.44 -22.09 -18.29
CA LYS A 48 -0.83 -22.61 -17.76
C LYS A 48 -0.57 -23.76 -16.78
N ASP A 49 0.35 -24.64 -17.09
CA ASP A 49 0.74 -25.75 -16.22
C ASP A 49 1.35 -25.23 -14.92
N ILE A 50 2.19 -24.19 -14.96
CA ILE A 50 2.75 -23.56 -13.76
C ILE A 50 1.67 -22.85 -12.93
N LEU A 51 0.67 -22.23 -13.56
CA LEU A 51 -0.42 -21.53 -12.86
C LEU A 51 -1.28 -22.51 -12.04
N TYR A 52 -1.61 -23.66 -12.65
CA TYR A 52 -2.48 -24.67 -12.04
C TYR A 52 -1.71 -25.81 -11.34
N GLY A 53 -0.43 -25.96 -11.69
CA GLY A 53 0.44 -26.99 -11.12
C GLY A 53 0.64 -26.85 -9.62
N GLU A 54 0.69 -27.99 -8.95
CA GLU A 54 1.10 -28.11 -7.55
C GLU A 54 2.38 -28.93 -7.44
N LEU A 55 3.15 -28.70 -6.40
CA LEU A 55 4.35 -29.50 -6.14
C LEU A 55 3.92 -30.94 -5.83
N ALA A 56 4.29 -31.89 -6.69
CA ALA A 56 4.02 -33.32 -6.49
C ALA A 56 4.80 -33.86 -5.28
N THR A 57 6.00 -33.33 -5.04
CA THR A 57 6.86 -33.74 -3.93
C THR A 57 7.52 -32.51 -3.32
N GLY A 58 7.63 -32.48 -2.01
CA GLY A 58 8.30 -31.40 -1.28
C GLY A 58 7.36 -30.52 -0.46
N THR A 59 7.90 -29.99 0.61
CA THR A 59 7.24 -29.01 1.47
C THR A 59 7.90 -27.67 1.34
N ARG A 60 7.11 -26.59 1.46
CA ARG A 60 7.68 -25.25 1.54
C ARG A 60 8.49 -25.08 2.82
N SER A 61 9.62 -24.39 2.73
CA SER A 61 10.41 -24.07 3.91
C SER A 61 9.60 -23.31 4.96
N VAL A 62 9.85 -23.59 6.22
CA VAL A 62 9.27 -22.86 7.35
C VAL A 62 9.77 -21.42 7.32
N GLY A 63 8.91 -20.45 7.60
CA GLY A 63 9.21 -19.04 7.56
C GLY A 63 8.24 -18.25 6.67
N ARG A 64 8.70 -17.15 6.09
CA ARG A 64 7.90 -16.31 5.16
C ARG A 64 8.34 -16.53 3.71
N PRO A 65 7.91 -17.62 3.05
CA PRO A 65 8.28 -17.88 1.66
C PRO A 65 7.73 -16.76 0.75
N LYS A 66 8.43 -16.51 -0.36
CA LYS A 66 7.95 -15.58 -1.39
C LYS A 66 6.58 -16.03 -1.91
N LEU A 67 5.68 -15.07 -2.12
CA LEU A 67 4.35 -15.36 -2.66
C LEU A 67 4.47 -15.89 -4.09
N ARG A 68 3.68 -16.92 -4.41
CA ARG A 68 3.53 -17.40 -5.79
C ARG A 68 2.74 -16.38 -6.59
N TYR A 69 2.88 -16.40 -7.92
CA TYR A 69 2.09 -15.56 -8.82
C TYR A 69 0.57 -15.72 -8.58
N LYS A 70 0.10 -16.97 -8.45
CA LYS A 70 -1.30 -17.30 -8.13
C LYS A 70 -1.78 -16.60 -6.84
N ASP A 71 -0.95 -16.60 -5.77
CA ASP A 71 -1.30 -15.97 -4.50
C ASP A 71 -1.38 -14.43 -4.61
N VAL A 72 -0.49 -13.85 -5.43
CA VAL A 72 -0.51 -12.42 -5.71
C VAL A 72 -1.76 -12.04 -6.51
N CYS A 73 -2.11 -12.83 -7.54
CA CYS A 73 -3.32 -12.60 -8.33
C CYS A 73 -4.59 -12.73 -7.48
N LYS A 74 -4.67 -13.72 -6.57
CA LYS A 74 -5.79 -13.84 -5.61
C LYS A 74 -5.95 -12.57 -4.77
N ARG A 75 -4.85 -12.04 -4.27
CA ARG A 75 -4.86 -10.79 -3.50
C ARG A 75 -5.30 -9.60 -4.35
N ASP A 76 -4.84 -9.53 -5.59
CA ASP A 76 -5.24 -8.46 -6.51
C ASP A 76 -6.73 -8.56 -6.87
N MET A 77 -7.26 -9.75 -7.17
CA MET A 77 -8.70 -9.98 -7.39
C MET A 77 -9.54 -9.55 -6.17
N LYS A 78 -9.09 -9.89 -4.96
CA LYS A 78 -9.76 -9.43 -3.74
C LYS A 78 -9.79 -7.90 -3.61
N SER A 79 -8.72 -7.22 -4.03
CA SER A 79 -8.66 -5.74 -3.97
C SER A 79 -9.50 -5.06 -5.04
N THR A 80 -9.77 -5.74 -6.15
CA THR A 80 -10.56 -5.27 -7.29
C THR A 80 -12.01 -5.77 -7.27
N ASP A 81 -12.44 -6.41 -6.18
CA ASP A 81 -13.77 -6.99 -6.01
C ASP A 81 -14.15 -8.06 -7.07
N ILE A 82 -13.16 -8.64 -7.76
CA ILE A 82 -13.36 -9.76 -8.68
C ILE A 82 -13.48 -11.05 -7.85
N LYS A 83 -14.60 -11.74 -7.96
CA LYS A 83 -14.85 -12.99 -7.24
C LYS A 83 -13.91 -14.10 -7.69
N HIS A 84 -13.24 -14.73 -6.74
CA HIS A 84 -12.29 -15.80 -7.01
C HIS A 84 -12.94 -17.04 -7.65
N ASP A 85 -14.19 -17.33 -7.31
CA ASP A 85 -14.86 -18.57 -7.75
C ASP A 85 -15.41 -18.46 -9.18
N SER A 86 -15.56 -17.23 -9.72
CA SER A 86 -16.14 -16.99 -11.05
C SER A 86 -15.21 -16.27 -12.02
N TRP A 87 -13.96 -16.00 -11.61
CA TRP A 87 -13.02 -15.24 -12.47
C TRP A 87 -12.68 -15.96 -13.77
N GLU A 88 -12.67 -17.30 -13.77
CA GLU A 88 -12.35 -18.11 -14.95
C GLU A 88 -13.42 -17.94 -16.04
N ALA A 89 -14.69 -18.00 -15.64
CA ALA A 89 -15.79 -17.77 -16.56
C ALA A 89 -15.75 -16.34 -17.14
N LEU A 90 -15.41 -15.36 -16.31
CA LEU A 90 -15.25 -13.97 -16.76
C LEU A 90 -14.02 -13.80 -17.66
N ALA A 91 -12.93 -14.49 -17.34
CA ALA A 91 -11.69 -14.45 -18.11
C ALA A 91 -11.78 -15.12 -19.48
N ALA A 92 -12.76 -16.00 -19.71
CA ALA A 92 -13.04 -16.61 -21.01
C ALA A 92 -13.37 -15.54 -22.07
N ASP A 93 -14.19 -14.55 -21.71
CA ASP A 93 -14.40 -13.36 -22.55
C ASP A 93 -13.27 -12.33 -22.33
N ARG A 94 -12.49 -12.11 -23.38
CA ARG A 94 -11.35 -11.17 -23.37
C ARG A 94 -11.80 -9.73 -23.09
N THR A 95 -12.92 -9.33 -23.64
CA THR A 95 -13.44 -7.96 -23.55
C THR A 95 -14.02 -7.71 -22.18
N GLY A 96 -14.90 -8.59 -21.70
CA GLY A 96 -15.46 -8.52 -20.35
C GLY A 96 -14.40 -8.56 -19.27
N TRP A 97 -13.38 -9.42 -19.41
CA TRP A 97 -12.26 -9.47 -18.49
C TRP A 97 -11.47 -8.16 -18.43
N LYS A 98 -11.19 -7.57 -19.61
CA LYS A 98 -10.47 -6.29 -19.68
C LYS A 98 -11.23 -5.19 -18.93
N THR A 99 -12.52 -5.04 -19.20
CA THR A 99 -13.37 -4.03 -18.56
C THR A 99 -13.45 -4.25 -17.06
N ALA A 100 -13.73 -5.47 -16.61
CA ALA A 100 -13.81 -5.81 -15.20
C ALA A 100 -12.50 -5.50 -14.44
N VAL A 101 -11.34 -5.76 -15.05
CA VAL A 101 -10.04 -5.42 -14.46
C VAL A 101 -9.84 -3.91 -14.39
N GLU A 102 -10.18 -3.17 -15.44
CA GLU A 102 -10.03 -1.71 -15.48
C GLU A 102 -10.92 -1.03 -14.44
N ASP A 103 -12.18 -1.40 -14.35
CA ASP A 103 -13.15 -0.88 -13.37
C ASP A 103 -12.74 -1.24 -11.93
N GLY A 104 -12.34 -2.49 -11.71
CA GLY A 104 -11.87 -2.95 -10.41
C GLY A 104 -10.61 -2.22 -9.93
N ILE A 105 -9.68 -1.91 -10.83
CA ILE A 105 -8.49 -1.12 -10.49
C ILE A 105 -8.87 0.31 -10.11
N CYS A 106 -9.78 0.95 -10.86
CA CYS A 106 -10.25 2.30 -10.54
C CYS A 106 -10.85 2.35 -9.14
N THR A 107 -11.78 1.47 -8.85
CA THR A 107 -12.43 1.36 -7.52
C THR A 107 -11.41 1.06 -6.40
N SER A 108 -10.44 0.19 -6.66
CA SER A 108 -9.39 -0.15 -5.69
C SER A 108 -8.47 1.05 -5.39
N GLU A 109 -8.18 1.89 -6.39
CA GLU A 109 -7.38 3.09 -6.21
C GLU A 109 -8.12 4.15 -5.40
N GLU A 110 -9.40 4.36 -5.67
CA GLU A 110 -10.26 5.28 -4.90
C GLU A 110 -10.30 4.87 -3.42
N LYS A 111 -10.59 3.61 -3.12
CA LYS A 111 -10.57 3.05 -1.75
C LYS A 111 -9.21 3.26 -1.06
N ARG A 112 -8.11 3.10 -1.80
CA ARG A 112 -6.76 3.30 -1.27
C ARG A 112 -6.48 4.77 -0.97
N HIS A 113 -6.90 5.66 -1.84
CA HIS A 113 -6.76 7.09 -1.67
C HIS A 113 -7.56 7.60 -0.45
N GLU A 114 -8.80 7.17 -0.31
CA GLU A 114 -9.64 7.48 0.85
C GLU A 114 -9.02 6.98 2.17
N ALA A 115 -8.57 5.72 2.19
CA ALA A 115 -7.91 5.15 3.35
C ALA A 115 -6.61 5.89 3.73
N TRP A 116 -5.88 6.39 2.75
CA TRP A 116 -4.68 7.19 2.96
C TRP A 116 -5.02 8.57 3.54
N ASN A 117 -6.04 9.24 3.00
CA ASN A 117 -6.53 10.54 3.50
C ASN A 117 -7.00 10.42 4.94
N THR A 118 -7.81 9.41 5.25
CA THR A 118 -8.30 9.14 6.62
C THR A 118 -7.13 8.94 7.61
N LYS A 119 -6.12 8.16 7.23
CA LYS A 119 -4.91 7.98 8.05
C LYS A 119 -4.13 9.28 8.25
N ARG A 120 -4.06 10.11 7.22
CA ARG A 120 -3.39 11.42 7.29
C ARG A 120 -4.11 12.37 8.23
N GLU A 121 -5.42 12.44 8.15
CA GLU A 121 -6.26 13.25 9.03
C GLU A 121 -6.17 12.79 10.49
N ALA A 122 -6.27 11.49 10.73
CA ALA A 122 -6.10 10.93 12.09
C ALA A 122 -4.72 11.26 12.69
N ARG A 123 -3.65 11.28 11.88
CA ARG A 123 -2.32 11.73 12.35
C ARG A 123 -2.28 13.22 12.69
N LYS A 124 -2.94 14.06 11.88
CA LYS A 124 -3.04 15.50 12.16
C LYS A 124 -3.81 15.75 13.46
N GLN A 125 -4.94 15.09 13.65
CA GLN A 125 -5.75 15.18 14.85
C GLN A 125 -4.98 14.75 16.11
N ARG A 126 -4.24 13.64 16.05
CA ARG A 126 -3.37 13.23 17.16
C ARG A 126 -2.28 14.25 17.47
N ALA A 127 -1.66 14.85 16.45
CA ALA A 127 -0.63 15.87 16.66
C ALA A 127 -1.21 17.15 17.30
N THR A 128 -2.44 17.54 16.95
CA THR A 128 -3.12 18.70 17.56
C THR A 128 -3.60 18.39 18.97
N SER A 129 -4.12 17.18 19.25
CA SER A 129 -4.57 16.80 20.59
C SER A 129 -3.41 16.58 21.57
N SER A 130 -2.24 16.17 21.09
CA SER A 130 -1.06 16.02 21.95
C SER A 130 -0.35 17.36 22.26
N SER A 131 -0.67 18.43 21.54
CA SER A 131 -0.16 19.78 21.83
C SER A 131 -1.01 20.54 22.86
N SER A 132 -2.21 20.04 23.23
CA SER A 132 -3.04 20.60 24.27
C SER A 132 -2.78 19.88 25.59
N SER A 133 -1.83 20.44 26.40
CA SER A 133 -1.78 20.34 27.86
C SER A 133 -1.70 18.95 28.50
N THR A 134 -0.56 18.31 28.43
CA THR A 134 -0.01 17.69 29.64
C THR A 134 1.08 18.65 30.18
N PRO A 135 1.05 19.07 31.44
CA PRO A 135 2.18 19.78 32.02
C PRO A 135 3.40 18.89 31.84
N SER A 136 4.42 19.42 31.20
CA SER A 136 5.61 18.67 30.87
C SER A 136 6.24 18.13 32.16
N GLN A 137 6.18 16.81 32.33
CA GLN A 137 6.83 16.12 33.45
C GLN A 137 8.36 16.14 33.34
N HIS A 138 8.89 16.72 32.28
CA HIS A 138 10.32 16.69 31.96
C HIS A 138 10.96 18.07 31.93
N VAL A 139 10.75 18.85 33.01
CA VAL A 139 11.36 20.16 33.20
C VAL A 139 12.74 20.02 33.84
N CYS A 140 13.73 20.68 33.27
CA CYS A 140 15.08 20.72 33.87
C CYS A 140 15.08 21.47 35.18
N SER A 141 15.51 20.82 36.27
CA SER A 141 15.61 21.44 37.60
C SER A 141 16.68 22.56 37.72
N ARG A 142 17.59 22.65 36.75
CA ARG A 142 18.66 23.66 36.74
C ARG A 142 18.29 24.96 36.03
N CYS A 143 17.56 24.87 34.91
CA CYS A 143 17.25 26.03 34.09
C CYS A 143 15.75 26.16 33.74
N SER A 144 14.90 25.31 34.30
CA SER A 144 13.44 25.29 34.10
C SER A 144 12.99 25.10 32.64
N ARG A 145 13.89 24.62 31.76
CA ARG A 145 13.58 24.34 30.36
C ARG A 145 12.76 23.07 30.25
N ASP A 146 11.68 23.14 29.51
CA ASP A 146 10.91 21.97 29.10
C ASP A 146 11.61 21.15 28.02
N CYS A 147 11.85 19.88 28.31
CA CYS A 147 12.58 18.96 27.42
C CYS A 147 11.68 17.95 26.70
N HIS A 148 10.35 18.08 26.82
CA HIS A 148 9.32 17.28 26.14
C HIS A 148 9.40 15.75 26.29
N SER A 149 10.50 15.19 26.77
CA SER A 149 10.69 13.76 27.01
C SER A 149 11.80 13.47 27.99
N GLY A 150 11.79 12.30 28.65
CA GLY A 150 12.85 11.87 29.57
C GLY A 150 14.22 11.78 28.90
N ILE A 151 14.29 11.33 27.64
CA ILE A 151 15.55 11.28 26.87
C ILE A 151 16.05 12.70 26.56
N GLY A 152 15.12 13.61 26.21
CA GLY A 152 15.42 15.02 25.99
C GLY A 152 15.97 15.68 27.25
N LEU A 153 15.35 15.40 28.38
CA LEU A 153 15.82 15.90 29.70
C LEU A 153 17.21 15.36 30.04
N PHE A 154 17.45 14.07 29.85
CA PHE A 154 18.77 13.46 30.10
C PHE A 154 19.86 14.05 29.21
N SER A 155 19.59 14.22 27.91
CA SER A 155 20.52 14.83 26.96
C SER A 155 20.80 16.29 27.29
N HIS A 156 19.76 17.04 27.67
CA HIS A 156 19.88 18.41 28.09
C HIS A 156 20.67 18.55 29.41
N PHE A 157 20.46 17.65 30.38
CA PHE A 157 21.15 17.68 31.66
C PHE A 157 22.68 17.56 31.55
N LYS A 158 23.16 16.75 30.56
CA LYS A 158 24.59 16.62 30.25
C LYS A 158 25.23 17.91 29.72
N LYS A 159 24.44 18.76 29.05
CA LYS A 159 24.90 20.02 28.44
C LYS A 159 24.43 21.28 29.16
N CYS A 160 23.62 21.13 30.18
CA CYS A 160 23.10 22.26 30.96
C CYS A 160 24.20 22.81 31.86
N SER A 161 24.97 23.76 31.36
CA SER A 161 25.82 24.61 32.16
C SER A 161 24.94 25.68 32.80
N LYS A 162 24.80 25.63 34.11
CA LYS A 162 24.27 26.76 34.87
C LYS A 162 25.40 27.77 35.02
N SER A 163 25.25 28.90 34.37
CA SER A 163 25.90 30.12 34.84
C SER A 163 25.21 30.58 36.09
#